data_3fb83ede2a1834b94e1f2c4abc054089
#
_entry.id   3fb83ede2a1834b94e1f2c4abc054089
#
_cell.length_a   1.000
_cell.length_b   1.000
_cell.length_c   1.000
_cell.angle_alpha   90.00
_cell.angle_beta   90.00
_cell.angle_gamma   90.00
#
_symmetry.space_group_name_H-M   'P 1'
#
loop_
_entity.id
_entity.type
_entity.pdbx_description
1 polymer ?
#
loop_
_entity_poly.entity_id
_entity_poly.type
_entity_poly.pdbx_seq_one_letter_code
_entity_poly.pdbx_strand_id
1 'polypeptide(L)'
;MQNIVHQQEDVKKFKELIEYVDVCMFTTLDDNYKLHSRPMSTAQVDEEGNAWFFTNEFSEKINEISRDNMVNLIYSDPAKNIYVNVKGACTMIIDRKKMEELWSPVLKAWFPEGLDDPKLCLVKVITEDAYFWNNKSSKMTAYFNMLVAIEKGEKYEDGESGKLQLS
;
A
#
# COMPACT_ATOMS: atom_id res chain seq x y z
N MET A 1 21.96 -15.97 -0.09
CA MET A 1 20.87 -16.76 -0.72
C MET A 1 19.63 -16.86 0.14
N GLN A 2 19.68 -17.21 1.42
CA GLN A 2 18.48 -17.29 2.28
C GLN A 2 17.71 -15.98 2.39
N ASN A 3 18.37 -14.82 2.52
CA ASN A 3 17.69 -13.51 2.63
C ASN A 3 16.90 -13.14 1.36
N ILE A 4 17.43 -13.48 0.17
CA ILE A 4 16.75 -13.17 -1.12
C ILE A 4 15.48 -14.01 -1.28
N VAL A 5 15.52 -15.27 -0.88
CA VAL A 5 14.35 -16.17 -0.95
C VAL A 5 13.24 -15.68 0.01
N HIS A 6 13.59 -15.30 1.24
CA HIS A 6 12.62 -14.75 2.19
C HIS A 6 12.01 -13.44 1.69
N GLN A 7 12.80 -12.55 1.13
CA GLN A 7 12.29 -11.29 0.55
C GLN A 7 11.30 -11.55 -0.59
N GLN A 8 11.56 -12.50 -1.46
CA GLN A 8 10.64 -12.86 -2.54
C GLN A 8 9.32 -13.44 -2.02
N GLU A 9 9.36 -14.24 -0.95
CA GLU A 9 8.16 -14.75 -0.28
C GLU A 9 7.37 -13.62 0.38
N ASP A 10 8.04 -12.67 1.02
CA ASP A 10 7.43 -11.50 1.65
C ASP A 10 6.77 -10.58 0.61
N VAL A 11 7.41 -10.31 -0.52
CA VAL A 11 6.82 -9.55 -1.63
C VAL A 11 5.60 -10.26 -2.20
N LYS A 12 5.66 -11.57 -2.38
CA LYS A 12 4.51 -12.37 -2.83
C LYS A 12 3.36 -12.27 -1.84
N LYS A 13 3.64 -12.41 -0.55
CA LYS A 13 2.63 -12.28 0.51
C LYS A 13 2.01 -10.89 0.52
N PHE A 14 2.80 -9.85 0.36
CA PHE A 14 2.32 -8.48 0.26
C PHE A 14 1.35 -8.30 -0.92
N LYS A 15 1.72 -8.77 -2.11
CA LYS A 15 0.84 -8.74 -3.29
C LYS A 15 -0.48 -9.45 -3.03
N GLU A 16 -0.46 -10.64 -2.44
CA GLU A 16 -1.66 -11.42 -2.11
C GLU A 16 -2.57 -10.69 -1.11
N LEU A 17 -1.99 -10.02 -0.11
CA LEU A 17 -2.77 -9.30 0.91
C LEU A 17 -3.51 -8.09 0.34
N ILE A 18 -2.92 -7.38 -0.63
CA ILE A 18 -3.50 -6.17 -1.20
C ILE A 18 -4.18 -6.39 -2.55
N GLU A 19 -4.18 -7.63 -3.09
CA GLU A 19 -4.73 -7.96 -4.43
C GLU A 19 -6.16 -7.45 -4.64
N TYR A 20 -6.96 -7.42 -3.59
CA TYR A 20 -8.35 -6.99 -3.63
C TYR A 20 -8.61 -5.63 -2.97
N VAL A 21 -7.55 -4.93 -2.61
CA VAL A 21 -7.62 -3.60 -1.97
C VAL A 21 -6.96 -2.59 -2.89
N ASP A 22 -7.72 -2.12 -3.89
CA ASP A 22 -7.20 -1.22 -4.91
C ASP A 22 -6.76 0.14 -4.37
N VAL A 23 -7.37 0.61 -3.28
CA VAL A 23 -7.15 1.95 -2.73
C VAL A 23 -6.48 1.87 -1.37
N CYS A 24 -5.41 2.63 -1.20
CA CYS A 24 -4.79 2.86 0.10
C CYS A 24 -4.96 4.32 0.54
N MET A 25 -4.82 4.57 1.85
CA MET A 25 -4.55 5.89 2.36
C MET A 25 -3.06 6.17 2.24
N PHE A 26 -2.70 7.03 1.29
CA PHE A 26 -1.33 7.47 1.04
C PHE A 26 -1.04 8.67 1.93
N THR A 27 -0.12 8.50 2.88
CA THR A 27 0.19 9.51 3.91
C THR A 27 1.61 10.04 3.72
N THR A 28 1.72 11.35 3.68
CA THR A 28 2.99 12.10 3.61
C THR A 28 3.14 13.02 4.80
N LEU A 29 4.36 13.49 5.04
CA LEU A 29 4.67 14.57 5.97
C LEU A 29 4.90 15.88 5.17
N ASP A 30 4.36 17.01 5.69
CA ASP A 30 4.73 18.33 5.17
C ASP A 30 5.97 18.90 5.89
N ASP A 31 6.42 20.07 5.44
CA ASP A 31 7.59 20.79 6.04
C ASP A 31 7.42 21.14 7.53
N ASN A 32 6.20 21.11 8.04
CA ASN A 32 5.87 21.35 9.44
C ASN A 32 5.65 20.05 10.22
N TYR A 33 6.05 18.90 9.66
CA TYR A 33 5.83 17.56 10.22
C TYR A 33 4.36 17.21 10.46
N LYS A 34 3.44 17.80 9.66
CA LYS A 34 2.03 17.41 9.70
C LYS A 34 1.75 16.31 8.70
N LEU A 35 0.96 15.35 9.14
CA LEU A 35 0.52 14.23 8.31
C LEU A 35 -0.62 14.66 7.37
N HIS A 36 -0.45 14.35 6.09
CA HIS A 36 -1.49 14.51 5.08
C HIS A 36 -1.78 13.16 4.44
N SER A 37 -3.04 12.71 4.58
CA SER A 37 -3.48 11.43 4.03
C SER A 37 -4.52 11.65 2.93
N ARG A 38 -4.41 10.88 1.84
CA ARG A 38 -5.37 10.90 0.73
C ARG A 38 -5.56 9.51 0.16
N PRO A 39 -6.76 9.18 -0.34
CA PRO A 39 -6.94 7.91 -1.04
C PRO A 39 -6.19 7.93 -2.38
N MET A 40 -5.45 6.87 -2.65
CA MET A 40 -4.77 6.65 -3.93
C MET A 40 -4.94 5.21 -4.38
N SER A 41 -5.23 5.03 -5.68
CA SER A 41 -5.35 3.70 -6.28
C SER A 41 -3.98 3.17 -6.67
N THR A 42 -3.63 1.98 -6.21
CA THR A 42 -2.39 1.30 -6.57
C THR A 42 -2.50 0.78 -8.00
N ALA A 43 -1.64 1.28 -8.89
CA ALA A 43 -1.60 0.83 -10.27
C ALA A 43 -0.90 -0.51 -10.42
N GLN A 44 0.17 -0.73 -9.67
CA GLN A 44 0.93 -1.98 -9.67
C GLN A 44 1.74 -2.12 -8.38
N VAL A 45 1.99 -3.36 -7.95
CA VAL A 45 3.15 -3.72 -7.13
C VAL A 45 4.09 -4.54 -8.01
N ASP A 46 5.31 -4.05 -8.22
CA ASP A 46 6.29 -4.73 -9.08
C ASP A 46 6.93 -5.96 -8.42
N GLU A 47 7.84 -6.63 -9.12
CA GLU A 47 8.49 -7.84 -8.63
C GLU A 47 9.47 -7.59 -7.47
N GLU A 48 9.89 -6.33 -7.31
CA GLU A 48 10.72 -5.89 -6.19
C GLU A 48 9.89 -5.46 -4.97
N GLY A 49 8.55 -5.48 -5.08
CA GLY A 49 7.62 -5.06 -4.04
C GLY A 49 7.32 -3.56 -4.02
N ASN A 50 7.85 -2.78 -4.97
CA ASN A 50 7.56 -1.35 -5.03
C ASN A 50 6.14 -1.09 -5.51
N ALA A 51 5.46 -0.12 -4.90
CA ALA A 51 4.11 0.27 -5.27
C ALA A 51 4.11 1.49 -6.21
N TRP A 52 3.28 1.42 -7.26
CA TRP A 52 3.18 2.43 -8.31
C TRP A 52 1.81 3.07 -8.32
N PHE A 53 1.77 4.40 -8.47
CA PHE A 53 0.55 5.20 -8.46
C PHE A 53 0.58 6.23 -9.58
N PHE A 54 -0.60 6.54 -10.14
CA PHE A 54 -0.77 7.72 -10.99
C PHE A 54 -1.19 8.91 -10.15
N THR A 55 -0.68 10.10 -10.50
CA THR A 55 -1.08 11.36 -9.89
C THR A 55 -0.84 12.53 -10.84
N ASN A 56 -1.55 13.61 -10.63
CA ASN A 56 -1.31 14.92 -11.28
C ASN A 56 -1.07 16.05 -10.28
N GLU A 57 -1.13 15.75 -8.98
CA GLU A 57 -1.07 16.76 -7.92
C GLU A 57 0.35 17.12 -7.46
N PHE A 58 1.33 16.35 -7.87
CA PHE A 58 2.69 16.48 -7.35
C PHE A 58 3.52 17.62 -7.96
N SER A 59 3.01 18.32 -8.97
CA SER A 59 3.80 19.34 -9.68
C SER A 59 4.21 20.55 -8.82
N GLU A 60 3.47 20.86 -7.75
CA GLU A 60 3.81 21.97 -6.84
C GLU A 60 4.44 21.52 -5.52
N LYS A 61 4.18 20.28 -5.08
CA LYS A 61 4.68 19.72 -3.82
C LYS A 61 6.00 18.94 -3.93
N ILE A 62 6.53 18.80 -5.13
CA ILE A 62 7.77 18.04 -5.38
C ILE A 62 8.96 18.60 -4.61
N ASN A 63 9.02 19.89 -4.41
CA ASN A 63 10.07 20.52 -3.62
C ASN A 63 9.95 20.19 -2.11
N GLU A 64 8.77 19.83 -1.63
CA GLU A 64 8.53 19.41 -0.25
C GLU A 64 8.93 17.97 -0.02
N ILE A 65 8.65 17.08 -0.98
CA ILE A 65 9.04 15.64 -0.93
C ILE A 65 10.57 15.47 -1.06
N SER A 66 11.28 16.43 -1.63
CA SER A 66 12.73 16.32 -1.81
C SER A 66 13.54 16.35 -0.51
N ARG A 67 12.94 16.70 0.62
CA ARG A 67 13.59 16.70 1.92
C ARG A 67 13.20 15.53 2.81
N ASP A 68 11.95 15.09 2.74
CA ASP A 68 11.46 13.93 3.46
C ASP A 68 10.46 13.18 2.57
N ASN A 69 11.00 12.22 1.81
CA ASN A 69 10.23 11.41 0.88
C ASN A 69 9.57 10.20 1.54
N MET A 70 9.62 10.13 2.87
CA MET A 70 9.01 9.05 3.63
C MET A 70 7.48 9.08 3.49
N VAL A 71 6.92 7.92 3.22
CA VAL A 71 5.49 7.73 3.07
C VAL A 71 5.00 6.52 3.85
N ASN A 72 3.73 6.56 4.18
CA ASN A 72 3.03 5.44 4.77
C ASN A 72 1.79 5.12 3.94
N LEU A 73 1.66 3.84 3.54
CA LEU A 73 0.50 3.34 2.80
C LEU A 73 -0.32 2.46 3.73
N ILE A 74 -1.60 2.75 3.87
CA ILE A 74 -2.52 1.96 4.70
C ILE A 74 -3.59 1.36 3.79
N TYR A 75 -3.55 0.04 3.64
CA TYR A 75 -4.57 -0.74 2.97
C TYR A 75 -5.53 -1.33 4.01
N SER A 76 -6.82 -1.30 3.73
CA SER A 76 -7.84 -1.78 4.65
C SER A 76 -8.98 -2.44 3.90
N ASP A 77 -9.20 -3.73 4.14
CA ASP A 77 -10.40 -4.47 3.75
C ASP A 77 -11.13 -5.00 4.99
N PRO A 78 -12.03 -4.19 5.58
CA PRO A 78 -12.76 -4.60 6.78
C PRO A 78 -13.70 -5.79 6.55
N ALA A 79 -14.09 -6.05 5.31
CA ALA A 79 -14.97 -7.19 4.99
C ALA A 79 -14.22 -8.51 5.11
N LYS A 80 -12.93 -8.50 4.80
CA LYS A 80 -12.04 -9.65 4.91
C LYS A 80 -11.16 -9.62 6.16
N ASN A 81 -11.27 -8.59 7.00
CA ASN A 81 -10.38 -8.33 8.14
C ASN A 81 -8.89 -8.30 7.76
N ILE A 82 -8.59 -7.70 6.60
CA ILE A 82 -7.22 -7.52 6.13
C ILE A 82 -6.83 -6.06 6.32
N TYR A 83 -5.71 -5.85 6.99
CA TYR A 83 -5.10 -4.53 7.19
C TYR A 83 -3.61 -4.64 6.92
N VAL A 84 -3.08 -3.71 6.12
CA VAL A 84 -1.64 -3.68 5.81
C VAL A 84 -1.14 -2.25 5.94
N ASN A 85 -0.08 -2.08 6.69
CA ASN A 85 0.62 -0.81 6.86
C ASN A 85 2.01 -0.92 6.27
N VAL A 86 2.29 -0.18 5.21
CA VAL A 86 3.56 -0.19 4.48
C VAL A 86 4.31 1.11 4.72
N LYS A 87 5.57 1.00 5.09
CA LYS A 87 6.51 2.14 5.13
C LYS A 87 7.37 2.12 3.88
N GLY A 88 7.71 3.29 3.40
CA GLY A 88 8.61 3.41 2.25
C GLY A 88 8.98 4.84 1.94
N ALA A 89 9.75 4.99 0.89
CA ALA A 89 10.16 6.29 0.36
C ALA A 89 9.61 6.46 -1.05
N CYS A 90 8.98 7.60 -1.35
CA CYS A 90 8.43 7.84 -2.66
C CYS A 90 9.38 8.66 -3.55
N THR A 91 9.30 8.41 -4.84
CA THR A 91 9.96 9.21 -5.87
C THR A 91 9.02 9.41 -7.05
N MET A 92 9.14 10.56 -7.71
CA MET A 92 8.39 10.81 -8.93
C MET A 92 9.11 10.26 -10.14
N ILE A 93 8.34 9.69 -11.05
CA ILE A 93 8.80 9.14 -12.31
C ILE A 93 7.98 9.75 -13.44
N ILE A 94 8.67 10.41 -14.38
CA ILE A 94 8.09 10.86 -15.63
C ILE A 94 8.68 9.99 -16.73
N ASP A 95 8.05 8.85 -16.95
CA ASP A 95 8.43 7.87 -17.97
C ASP A 95 7.18 7.47 -18.76
N ARG A 96 7.10 7.98 -19.99
CA ARG A 96 5.95 7.72 -20.88
C ARG A 96 5.73 6.23 -21.12
N LYS A 97 6.79 5.47 -21.32
CA LYS A 97 6.71 4.03 -21.58
C LYS A 97 6.13 3.29 -20.39
N LYS A 98 6.60 3.63 -19.18
CA LYS A 98 6.08 3.03 -17.94
C LYS A 98 4.63 3.45 -17.68
N MET A 99 4.27 4.70 -17.99
CA MET A 99 2.88 5.15 -17.91
C MET A 99 1.97 4.37 -18.87
N GLU A 100 2.40 4.11 -20.10
CA GLU A 100 1.65 3.32 -21.09
C GLU A 100 1.47 1.87 -20.64
N GLU A 101 2.51 1.27 -20.04
CA GLU A 101 2.46 -0.09 -19.48
C GLU A 101 1.43 -0.22 -18.36
N LEU A 102 1.36 0.77 -17.47
CA LEU A 102 0.49 0.76 -16.30
C LEU A 102 -0.90 1.35 -16.55
N TRP A 103 -1.11 1.96 -17.72
CA TRP A 103 -2.35 2.65 -18.01
C TRP A 103 -3.54 1.71 -18.10
N SER A 104 -4.61 2.05 -17.38
CA SER A 104 -5.92 1.41 -17.49
C SER A 104 -6.98 2.43 -17.93
N PRO A 105 -7.93 2.07 -18.81
CA PRO A 105 -9.01 2.97 -19.24
C PRO A 105 -9.84 3.54 -18.10
N VAL A 106 -9.94 2.83 -16.98
CA VAL A 106 -10.65 3.29 -15.77
C VAL A 106 -10.04 4.56 -15.21
N LEU A 107 -8.73 4.77 -15.39
CA LEU A 107 -8.01 5.96 -14.93
C LEU A 107 -8.50 7.25 -15.57
N LYS A 108 -9.18 7.19 -16.72
CA LYS A 108 -9.83 8.36 -17.35
C LYS A 108 -10.89 9.03 -16.47
N ALA A 109 -11.43 8.32 -15.47
CA ALA A 109 -12.33 8.92 -14.51
C ALA A 109 -11.66 10.02 -13.66
N TRP A 110 -10.36 9.90 -13.43
CA TRP A 110 -9.56 10.86 -12.67
C TRP A 110 -8.65 11.72 -13.54
N PHE A 111 -8.26 11.19 -14.71
CA PHE A 111 -7.36 11.84 -15.68
C PHE A 111 -8.06 11.89 -17.05
N PRO A 112 -9.01 12.84 -17.26
CA PRO A 112 -9.81 12.88 -18.50
C PRO A 112 -8.99 13.03 -19.78
N GLU A 113 -7.85 13.76 -19.72
CA GLU A 113 -6.92 13.94 -20.83
C GLU A 113 -6.07 12.68 -21.08
N GLY A 114 -6.13 11.70 -20.18
CA GLY A 114 -5.41 10.44 -20.30
C GLY A 114 -3.91 10.62 -20.22
N LEU A 115 -3.21 9.79 -20.97
CA LEU A 115 -1.74 9.81 -21.04
C LEU A 115 -1.17 11.12 -21.65
N ASP A 116 -2.01 11.95 -22.26
CA ASP A 116 -1.60 13.23 -22.85
C ASP A 116 -1.73 14.41 -21.88
N ASP A 117 -2.21 14.15 -20.64
CA ASP A 117 -2.24 15.15 -19.59
C ASP A 117 -0.79 15.55 -19.22
N PRO A 118 -0.40 16.83 -19.43
CA PRO A 118 0.97 17.28 -19.16
C PRO A 118 1.34 17.26 -17.66
N LYS A 119 0.36 17.14 -16.77
CA LYS A 119 0.56 17.06 -15.32
C LYS A 119 0.60 15.63 -14.82
N LEU A 120 0.29 14.65 -15.68
CA LEU A 120 0.29 13.25 -15.29
C LEU A 120 1.71 12.77 -15.00
N CYS A 121 1.88 12.13 -13.86
CA CYS A 121 3.13 11.51 -13.49
C CYS A 121 2.88 10.22 -12.69
N LEU A 122 3.92 9.42 -12.53
CA LEU A 122 3.93 8.27 -11.66
C LEU A 122 4.62 8.62 -10.33
N VAL A 123 4.11 8.05 -9.27
CA VAL A 123 4.81 7.96 -7.99
C VAL A 123 5.21 6.51 -7.80
N LYS A 124 6.51 6.25 -7.65
CA LYS A 124 7.05 4.97 -7.21
C LYS A 124 7.32 5.05 -5.72
N VAL A 125 6.75 4.15 -4.95
CA VAL A 125 7.08 3.97 -3.53
C VAL A 125 8.01 2.77 -3.42
N ILE A 126 9.26 3.03 -3.04
CA ILE A 126 10.22 2.01 -2.66
C ILE A 126 9.82 1.54 -1.27
N THR A 127 9.23 0.36 -1.20
CA THR A 127 8.70 -0.19 0.05
C THR A 127 9.84 -0.77 0.88
N GLU A 128 9.80 -0.56 2.19
CA GLU A 128 10.79 -1.05 3.14
C GLU A 128 10.22 -2.20 3.96
N ASP A 129 9.30 -1.87 4.85
CA ASP A 129 8.64 -2.79 5.75
C ASP A 129 7.13 -2.74 5.57
N ALA A 130 6.47 -3.87 5.67
CA ALA A 130 5.03 -3.94 5.83
C ALA A 130 4.64 -4.70 7.10
N TYR A 131 3.66 -4.18 7.80
CA TYR A 131 3.00 -4.85 8.92
C TYR A 131 1.60 -5.23 8.49
N PHE A 132 1.19 -6.46 8.74
CA PHE A 132 -0.12 -6.93 8.32
C PHE A 132 -0.87 -7.64 9.45
N TRP A 133 -2.18 -7.55 9.34
CA TRP A 133 -3.16 -8.31 10.13
C TRP A 133 -4.15 -8.91 9.16
N ASN A 134 -4.25 -10.22 9.16
CA ASN A 134 -5.11 -10.99 8.26
C ASN A 134 -5.89 -12.01 9.08
N ASN A 135 -7.14 -11.70 9.36
CA ASN A 135 -8.02 -12.63 10.05
C ASN A 135 -8.92 -13.33 9.02
N LYS A 136 -8.57 -14.58 8.71
CA LYS A 136 -9.33 -15.42 7.76
C LYS A 136 -10.65 -15.94 8.34
N SER A 137 -10.88 -15.77 9.63
CA SER A 137 -12.11 -16.24 10.29
C SER A 137 -13.30 -15.39 9.89
N SER A 138 -14.46 -16.03 9.71
CA SER A 138 -15.71 -15.29 9.58
C SER A 138 -15.98 -14.49 10.87
N LYS A 139 -16.70 -13.36 10.77
CA LYS A 139 -17.09 -12.57 11.95
C LYS A 139 -17.76 -13.41 13.04
N MET A 140 -18.55 -14.40 12.63
CA MET A 140 -19.22 -15.32 13.55
C MET A 140 -18.23 -16.23 14.26
N THR A 141 -17.25 -16.79 13.53
CA THR A 141 -16.20 -17.65 14.10
C THR A 141 -15.31 -16.85 15.04
N ALA A 142 -14.90 -15.64 14.63
CA ALA A 142 -14.10 -14.74 15.46
C ALA A 142 -14.82 -14.41 16.79
N TYR A 143 -16.11 -14.08 16.73
CA TYR A 143 -16.91 -13.81 17.92
C TYR A 143 -17.02 -15.04 18.84
N PHE A 144 -17.26 -16.23 18.28
CA PHE A 144 -17.30 -17.47 19.05
C PHE A 144 -15.97 -17.75 19.75
N ASN A 145 -14.85 -17.65 19.03
CA ASN A 145 -13.51 -17.87 19.58
C ASN A 145 -13.18 -16.85 20.67
N MET A 146 -13.63 -15.60 20.53
CA MET A 146 -13.48 -14.58 21.58
C MET A 146 -14.22 -14.97 22.85
N LEU A 147 -15.44 -15.46 22.75
CA LEU A 147 -16.21 -15.92 23.92
C LEU A 147 -15.52 -17.11 24.62
N VAL A 148 -14.97 -18.05 23.86
CA VAL A 148 -14.21 -19.19 24.40
C VAL A 148 -12.94 -18.73 25.11
N ALA A 149 -12.20 -17.76 24.55
CA ALA A 149 -11.02 -17.19 25.18
C ALA A 149 -11.35 -16.50 26.50
N ILE A 150 -12.47 -15.74 26.55
CA ILE A 150 -12.95 -15.11 27.78
C ILE A 150 -13.28 -16.15 28.84
N GLU A 151 -13.98 -17.23 28.49
CA GLU A 151 -14.34 -18.30 29.41
C GLU A 151 -13.10 -19.02 30.00
N LYS A 152 -12.07 -19.20 29.16
CA LYS A 152 -10.80 -19.83 29.58
C LYS A 152 -9.85 -18.88 30.28
N GLY A 153 -10.10 -17.57 30.28
CA GLY A 153 -9.19 -16.55 30.80
C GLY A 153 -7.91 -16.43 29.98
N GLU A 154 -7.97 -16.79 28.70
CA GLU A 154 -6.87 -16.72 27.74
C GLU A 154 -6.95 -15.47 26.91
N LYS A 155 -5.79 -15.01 26.38
CA LYS A 155 -5.77 -13.93 25.42
C LYS A 155 -6.38 -14.43 24.09
N TYR A 156 -7.34 -13.68 23.57
CA TYR A 156 -7.87 -13.95 22.24
C TYR A 156 -6.81 -13.61 21.19
N GLU A 157 -6.45 -14.58 20.39
CA GLU A 157 -5.59 -14.42 19.22
C GLU A 157 -6.31 -15.02 18.02
N ASP A 158 -6.65 -14.18 17.05
CA ASP A 158 -7.31 -14.63 15.84
C ASP A 158 -6.57 -14.08 14.61
N GLY A 159 -6.41 -14.95 13.61
CA GLY A 159 -5.76 -14.64 12.38
C GLY A 159 -4.24 -14.67 12.39
N GLU A 160 -3.67 -14.19 11.33
CA GLU A 160 -2.24 -14.11 11.07
C GLU A 160 -1.82 -12.64 11.11
N SER A 161 -0.79 -12.32 11.84
CA SER A 161 -0.19 -10.99 11.79
C SER A 161 1.33 -11.12 11.77
N GLY A 162 1.99 -10.16 11.17
CA GLY A 162 3.44 -10.20 11.08
C GLY A 162 4.05 -8.98 10.43
N LYS A 163 5.36 -9.05 10.29
CA LYS A 163 6.16 -8.08 9.57
C LYS A 163 6.72 -8.75 8.31
N LEU A 164 6.64 -8.06 7.19
CA LEU A 164 7.25 -8.42 5.92
C LEU A 164 8.40 -7.46 5.64
N GLN A 165 9.53 -7.98 5.20
CA GLN A 165 10.67 -7.19 4.76
C GLN A 165 10.65 -7.13 3.23
N LEU A 166 10.36 -5.96 2.67
CA LEU A 166 10.15 -5.78 1.24
C LEU A 166 11.41 -5.27 0.52
N SER A 167 12.35 -4.74 1.26
CA SER A 167 13.67 -4.31 0.75
C SER A 167 14.82 -4.80 1.64
#